data_a1161bac1dced01d331e50431b9303a8
#
_entry.id   a1161bac1dced01d331e50431b9303a8
#
_cell.length_a   1.000
_cell.length_b   1.000
_cell.length_c   1.000
_cell.angle_alpha   90.00
_cell.angle_beta   90.00
_cell.angle_gamma   90.00
#
_symmetry.space_group_name_H-M   'P 1'
#
loop_
_entity.id
_entity.type
_entity.pdbx_description
1 polymer ?
#
loop_
_entity_poly.entity_id
_entity_poly.type
_entity_poly.pdbx_seq_one_letter_code
_entity_poly.pdbx_strand_id
1 'polypeptide(L)'
;MQQTTSPIGYFSLPINPKLDPDYIDEELIPFLLRNNNLIYDLYFTSRMPPFTQDAMGDTFVTTTSSNNAIKNALYISERTSIPLSATFNNIWVRPDQKNLDTFIKNFKELYDVGVRTATLPHTSWVMTGQIQKEYPELKIKNTILREVTKPNEIVTLASAGFYYINLDRDVMRDQESFEMIKKAKDYCESQGKPVMLSLLANEHCWGGCPIMPEHYQYNSTRQGTEPQYFDSEISRVSCSRWDTYDAASELKSANLPPWRKDWQWFLDNGIDVFKLHGRENAMRLKESMDLVDRWANHEILMYPEYKKYMEDVDVKEKPIDIWREKIKTCQFNCWDCNYCETVVNSHLKKQKREMNHLVDRVIRAIDAAVDNNSNFNPEGYDVLGLSSTKIRHFLNNLCNVRGTVYADVGCYAGSTLFAALMGNEAVKAYAIDDFSDGCIRPKDRNLFDKYTIDNPIDEFIQNAEKWFNTNCAVGFCVKPVLQVEFKEEFKPNVIFYDAQNDDNMVENLEHLHKNADKSYILVVDDANFEGVIKYTEEFLDDKKVLYGRVIRTETPEDENDWWNGIYVVVIEK
;
A
#
# COMPACT_ATOMS: atom_id res chain seq x y z
N MET A 1 51.05 -0.86 -18.65
CA MET A 1 50.16 -0.46 -17.54
C MET A 1 48.81 -1.12 -17.80
N GLN A 2 48.55 -2.24 -17.16
CA GLN A 2 47.23 -2.88 -17.20
C GLN A 2 46.32 -2.09 -16.26
N GLN A 3 45.32 -1.44 -16.81
CA GLN A 3 44.20 -0.95 -16.04
C GLN A 3 43.46 -2.18 -15.52
N THR A 4 43.67 -2.50 -14.26
CA THR A 4 42.78 -3.37 -13.52
C THR A 4 41.49 -2.58 -13.27
N THR A 5 40.57 -2.61 -14.21
CA THR A 5 39.19 -2.23 -13.95
C THR A 5 38.63 -3.29 -13.00
N SER A 6 38.67 -3.02 -11.69
CA SER A 6 37.83 -3.75 -10.77
C SER A 6 36.39 -3.64 -11.27
N PRO A 7 35.63 -4.72 -11.35
CA PRO A 7 34.24 -4.65 -11.74
C PRO A 7 33.51 -3.75 -10.74
N ILE A 8 32.99 -2.64 -11.21
CA ILE A 8 32.19 -1.74 -10.40
C ILE A 8 30.84 -2.42 -10.23
N GLY A 9 30.57 -2.91 -9.02
CA GLY A 9 29.23 -3.44 -8.71
C GLY A 9 28.21 -2.32 -8.73
N TYR A 10 27.09 -2.53 -9.39
CA TYR A 10 26.04 -1.53 -9.55
C TYR A 10 24.98 -1.55 -8.45
N PHE A 11 24.99 -2.56 -7.56
CA PHE A 11 23.93 -2.75 -6.58
C PHE A 11 24.49 -2.85 -5.16
N SER A 12 23.88 -2.10 -4.23
CA SER A 12 24.00 -2.31 -2.80
C SER A 12 22.79 -3.14 -2.34
N LEU A 13 23.03 -4.40 -2.00
CA LEU A 13 21.96 -5.36 -1.70
C LEU A 13 21.73 -5.47 -0.20
N PRO A 14 20.48 -5.44 0.27
CA PRO A 14 20.16 -5.71 1.67
C PRO A 14 20.39 -7.17 2.00
N ILE A 15 20.84 -7.45 3.21
CA ILE A 15 20.74 -8.77 3.80
C ILE A 15 20.04 -8.69 5.16
N ASN A 16 19.20 -9.67 5.42
CA ASN A 16 18.68 -9.92 6.76
C ASN A 16 19.48 -11.08 7.38
N PRO A 17 20.35 -10.81 8.35
CA PRO A 17 21.18 -11.84 8.93
C PRO A 17 20.42 -12.88 9.78
N LYS A 18 19.11 -12.73 9.95
CA LYS A 18 18.24 -13.69 10.64
C LYS A 18 17.59 -14.71 9.70
N LEU A 19 17.93 -14.65 8.41
CA LEU A 19 17.44 -15.63 7.46
C LEU A 19 17.81 -17.04 7.90
N ASP A 20 16.95 -17.97 7.53
CA ASP A 20 17.18 -19.38 7.76
C ASP A 20 18.52 -19.80 7.12
N PRO A 21 19.37 -20.57 7.83
CA PRO A 21 20.64 -21.05 7.29
C PRO A 21 20.51 -21.80 5.96
N ASP A 22 19.46 -22.61 5.80
CA ASP A 22 19.22 -23.36 4.56
C ASP A 22 18.93 -22.38 3.41
N TYR A 23 18.12 -21.33 3.64
CA TYR A 23 17.89 -20.28 2.64
C TYR A 23 19.18 -19.52 2.28
N ILE A 24 20.05 -19.26 3.27
CA ILE A 24 21.35 -18.61 3.02
C ILE A 24 22.21 -19.48 2.11
N ASP A 25 22.30 -20.78 2.38
CA ASP A 25 23.17 -21.69 1.63
C ASP A 25 22.59 -22.11 0.27
N GLU A 26 21.29 -22.33 0.19
CA GLU A 26 20.66 -22.87 -1.01
C GLU A 26 20.23 -21.79 -2.02
N GLU A 27 19.86 -20.59 -1.55
CA GLU A 27 19.33 -19.53 -2.40
C GLU A 27 20.25 -18.31 -2.47
N LEU A 28 20.62 -17.73 -1.29
CA LEU A 28 21.30 -16.43 -1.25
C LEU A 28 22.75 -16.52 -1.73
N ILE A 29 23.57 -17.44 -1.20
CA ILE A 29 24.99 -17.56 -1.58
C ILE A 29 25.13 -17.92 -3.07
N PRO A 30 24.41 -18.90 -3.63
CA PRO A 30 24.46 -19.18 -5.07
C PRO A 30 24.10 -17.97 -5.93
N PHE A 31 23.07 -17.19 -5.54
CA PHE A 31 22.72 -15.97 -6.23
C PHE A 31 23.85 -14.93 -6.19
N LEU A 32 24.43 -14.69 -5.01
CA LEU A 32 25.51 -13.73 -4.81
C LEU A 32 26.77 -14.11 -5.60
N LEU A 33 27.09 -15.40 -5.67
CA LEU A 33 28.25 -15.88 -6.42
C LEU A 33 28.08 -15.69 -7.94
N ARG A 34 26.89 -15.95 -8.51
CA ARG A 34 26.67 -15.75 -9.95
C ARG A 34 26.57 -14.28 -10.35
N ASN A 35 26.22 -13.38 -9.42
CA ASN A 35 26.07 -11.95 -9.65
C ASN A 35 27.16 -11.08 -8.97
N ASN A 36 28.25 -11.70 -8.51
CA ASN A 36 29.27 -11.03 -7.70
C ASN A 36 29.80 -9.74 -8.32
N ASN A 37 30.00 -9.73 -9.66
CA ASN A 37 30.46 -8.56 -10.41
C ASN A 37 29.47 -7.40 -10.47
N LEU A 38 28.21 -7.62 -10.10
CA LEU A 38 27.15 -6.59 -10.09
C LEU A 38 26.88 -6.05 -8.70
N ILE A 39 27.34 -6.70 -7.65
CA ILE A 39 27.03 -6.32 -6.28
C ILE A 39 28.22 -5.59 -5.67
N TYR A 40 27.97 -4.33 -5.28
CA TYR A 40 28.98 -3.47 -4.66
C TYR A 40 29.22 -3.84 -3.20
N ASP A 41 28.15 -3.96 -2.41
CA ASP A 41 28.21 -4.38 -1.01
C ASP A 41 26.90 -5.02 -0.54
N LEU A 42 27.00 -5.71 0.60
CA LEU A 42 25.87 -6.24 1.34
C LEU A 42 25.64 -5.39 2.58
N TYR A 43 24.52 -4.66 2.63
CA TYR A 43 24.24 -3.84 3.79
C TYR A 43 23.26 -4.53 4.75
N PHE A 44 23.54 -4.42 6.03
CA PHE A 44 22.74 -5.01 7.09
C PHE A 44 22.54 -4.05 8.26
N THR A 45 21.47 -4.27 9.02
CA THR A 45 21.24 -3.55 10.26
C THR A 45 22.05 -4.22 11.36
N SER A 46 23.03 -3.50 11.88
CA SER A 46 23.78 -3.95 13.04
C SER A 46 23.12 -3.39 14.30
N ARG A 47 22.72 -4.27 15.21
CA ARG A 47 22.07 -3.85 16.46
C ARG A 47 23.12 -3.35 17.46
N MET A 48 23.22 -2.04 17.53
CA MET A 48 24.06 -1.32 18.48
C MET A 48 23.26 -0.17 19.08
N PRO A 49 22.41 -0.45 20.08
CA PRO A 49 21.62 0.62 20.73
C PRO A 49 22.54 1.68 21.35
N PRO A 50 22.14 2.96 21.29
CA PRO A 50 20.90 3.51 20.69
C PRO A 50 21.03 3.91 19.21
N PHE A 51 22.09 3.55 18.51
CA PHE A 51 22.48 4.06 17.19
C PHE A 51 21.77 3.38 16.03
N THR A 52 21.25 2.20 16.25
CA THR A 52 20.52 1.45 15.24
C THR A 52 19.07 1.90 15.21
N GLN A 53 18.60 2.21 14.04
CA GLN A 53 17.20 2.35 13.71
C GLN A 53 16.81 1.24 12.75
N ASP A 54 15.90 0.40 13.16
CA ASP A 54 15.32 -0.64 12.31
C ASP A 54 13.98 -0.13 11.81
N ALA A 55 14.02 0.62 10.73
CA ALA A 55 12.85 1.28 10.18
C ALA A 55 11.77 0.33 9.67
N MET A 56 12.14 -0.93 9.43
CA MET A 56 11.30 -1.86 8.69
C MET A 56 11.34 -3.25 9.34
N GLY A 57 10.51 -3.46 10.30
CA GLY A 57 10.08 -4.82 10.66
C GLY A 57 10.82 -5.56 11.76
N ASP A 58 10.22 -6.59 12.13
CA ASP A 58 10.51 -7.80 12.90
C ASP A 58 11.88 -7.97 13.55
N THR A 59 12.27 -7.04 14.42
CA THR A 59 13.55 -7.20 15.03
C THR A 59 13.51 -7.25 16.55
N PHE A 60 12.73 -8.15 17.10
CA PHE A 60 13.04 -8.69 18.42
C PHE A 60 14.32 -9.53 18.34
N VAL A 61 15.45 -8.85 18.28
CA VAL A 61 16.73 -9.53 18.37
C VAL A 61 17.16 -9.51 19.84
N THR A 62 17.08 -10.66 20.49
CA THR A 62 17.79 -10.87 21.75
C THR A 62 19.30 -10.68 21.50
N THR A 63 20.07 -10.38 22.53
CA THR A 63 21.53 -10.25 22.41
C THR A 63 22.18 -11.46 21.73
N THR A 64 21.64 -12.66 21.99
CA THR A 64 22.09 -13.93 21.39
C THR A 64 21.83 -13.98 19.88
N SER A 65 20.65 -13.53 19.41
CA SER A 65 20.34 -13.50 17.99
C SER A 65 21.08 -12.39 17.23
N SER A 66 21.50 -11.31 17.93
CA SER A 66 22.37 -10.27 17.37
C SER A 66 23.74 -10.82 17.00
N ASN A 67 24.33 -11.63 17.90
CA ASN A 67 25.62 -12.27 17.64
C ASN A 67 25.53 -13.27 16.49
N ASN A 68 24.43 -14.01 16.37
CA ASN A 68 24.22 -14.93 15.25
C ASN A 68 24.04 -14.17 13.93
N ALA A 69 23.35 -13.03 13.96
CA ALA A 69 23.19 -12.18 12.78
C ALA A 69 24.54 -11.67 12.23
N ILE A 70 25.45 -11.24 13.11
CA ILE A 70 26.82 -10.85 12.69
C ILE A 70 27.57 -12.05 12.10
N LYS A 71 27.48 -13.22 12.73
CA LYS A 71 28.13 -14.44 12.22
C LYS A 71 27.60 -14.82 10.83
N ASN A 72 26.29 -14.77 10.63
CA ASN A 72 25.70 -15.07 9.32
C ASN A 72 26.13 -14.05 8.26
N ALA A 73 26.19 -12.76 8.60
CA ALA A 73 26.68 -11.73 7.67
C ALA A 73 28.16 -11.98 7.29
N LEU A 74 29.01 -12.29 8.26
CA LEU A 74 30.41 -12.64 8.02
C LEU A 74 30.53 -13.90 7.17
N TYR A 75 29.79 -14.97 7.49
CA TYR A 75 29.76 -16.21 6.74
C TYR A 75 29.41 -15.99 5.26
N ILE A 76 28.36 -15.17 4.99
CA ILE A 76 27.96 -14.81 3.62
C ILE A 76 29.09 -14.05 2.92
N SER A 77 29.68 -13.06 3.60
CA SER A 77 30.76 -12.24 3.03
C SER A 77 32.02 -13.06 2.75
N GLU A 78 32.41 -13.95 3.63
CA GLU A 78 33.56 -14.87 3.46
C GLU A 78 33.35 -15.80 2.26
N ARG A 79 32.16 -16.34 2.09
CA ARG A 79 31.81 -17.25 0.99
C ARG A 79 31.71 -16.56 -0.37
N THR A 80 31.34 -15.29 -0.39
CA THR A 80 31.07 -14.54 -1.63
C THR A 80 32.15 -13.52 -1.97
N SER A 81 33.01 -13.17 -1.02
CA SER A 81 33.98 -12.07 -1.10
C SER A 81 33.35 -10.70 -1.32
N ILE A 82 32.04 -10.55 -1.09
CA ILE A 82 31.33 -9.25 -1.17
C ILE A 82 31.47 -8.54 0.18
N PRO A 83 31.87 -7.25 0.20
CA PRO A 83 32.10 -6.54 1.45
C PRO A 83 30.78 -6.22 2.18
N LEU A 84 30.87 -6.19 3.50
CA LEU A 84 29.75 -5.83 4.38
C LEU A 84 29.70 -4.34 4.66
N SER A 85 28.48 -3.81 4.80
CA SER A 85 28.18 -2.43 5.17
C SER A 85 27.20 -2.39 6.34
N ALA A 86 27.65 -1.93 7.50
CA ALA A 86 26.79 -1.78 8.67
C ALA A 86 25.95 -0.51 8.60
N THR A 87 24.67 -0.56 8.99
CA THR A 87 23.76 0.58 8.94
C THR A 87 23.36 1.05 10.33
N PHE A 88 23.58 2.34 10.60
CA PHE A 88 23.21 3.05 11.82
C PHE A 88 22.42 4.31 11.44
N ASN A 89 21.09 4.21 11.43
CA ASN A 89 20.19 5.24 10.91
C ASN A 89 19.48 6.08 11.97
N ASN A 90 19.74 5.85 13.26
CA ASN A 90 19.03 6.60 14.30
C ASN A 90 19.53 8.04 14.41
N ILE A 91 18.93 8.93 13.61
CA ILE A 91 19.23 10.38 13.61
C ILE A 91 18.70 11.10 14.84
N TRP A 92 17.92 10.44 15.67
CA TRP A 92 17.33 11.01 16.89
C TRP A 92 18.23 10.88 18.12
N VAL A 93 19.28 10.10 18.02
CA VAL A 93 20.34 10.11 19.04
C VAL A 93 21.01 11.47 19.05
N ARG A 94 21.25 12.02 20.25
CA ARG A 94 21.96 13.30 20.38
C ARG A 94 23.34 13.22 19.75
N PRO A 95 23.74 14.17 18.91
CA PRO A 95 25.06 14.19 18.29
C PRO A 95 26.17 14.76 19.22
N ASP A 96 26.06 14.45 20.52
CA ASP A 96 27.04 14.94 21.52
C ASP A 96 28.27 14.03 21.61
N GLN A 97 29.32 14.52 22.30
CA GLN A 97 30.59 13.81 22.46
C GLN A 97 30.42 12.48 23.16
N LYS A 98 29.55 12.41 24.17
CA LYS A 98 29.30 11.16 24.92
C LYS A 98 28.79 10.04 24.02
N ASN A 99 27.86 10.35 23.15
CA ASN A 99 27.32 9.38 22.21
C ASN A 99 28.33 9.04 21.11
N LEU A 100 29.13 9.99 20.66
CA LEU A 100 30.23 9.74 19.73
C LEU A 100 31.26 8.78 20.33
N ASP A 101 31.71 9.03 21.56
CA ASP A 101 32.66 8.15 22.27
C ASP A 101 32.08 6.73 22.45
N THR A 102 30.80 6.67 22.78
CA THR A 102 30.10 5.37 22.92
C THR A 102 30.03 4.65 21.58
N PHE A 103 29.71 5.37 20.49
CA PHE A 103 29.68 4.81 19.16
C PHE A 103 31.06 4.27 18.77
N ILE A 104 32.10 5.08 18.90
CA ILE A 104 33.46 4.68 18.57
C ILE A 104 33.85 3.41 19.36
N LYS A 105 33.63 3.39 20.67
CA LYS A 105 33.94 2.24 21.50
C LYS A 105 33.21 0.97 21.03
N ASN A 106 31.92 1.07 20.75
CA ASN A 106 31.10 -0.11 20.42
C ASN A 106 31.33 -0.58 18.98
N PHE A 107 31.62 0.34 18.04
CA PHE A 107 31.87 -0.01 16.64
C PHE A 107 33.18 -0.81 16.46
N LYS A 108 34.09 -0.74 17.42
CA LYS A 108 35.33 -1.48 17.40
C LYS A 108 35.13 -2.98 17.16
N GLU A 109 34.10 -3.56 17.75
CA GLU A 109 33.79 -4.99 17.60
C GLU A 109 33.49 -5.35 16.13
N LEU A 110 32.75 -4.50 15.41
CA LEU A 110 32.48 -4.71 13.99
C LEU A 110 33.70 -4.45 13.11
N TYR A 111 34.52 -3.47 13.47
CA TYR A 111 35.73 -3.17 12.75
C TYR A 111 36.76 -4.29 12.87
N ASP A 112 36.92 -4.86 14.07
CA ASP A 112 37.85 -5.95 14.34
C ASP A 112 37.48 -7.22 13.55
N VAL A 113 36.22 -7.50 13.32
CA VAL A 113 35.75 -8.62 12.49
C VAL A 113 35.71 -8.33 10.99
N GLY A 114 36.20 -7.18 10.54
CA GLY A 114 36.40 -6.88 9.10
C GLY A 114 35.37 -5.99 8.45
N VAL A 115 34.39 -5.43 9.16
CA VAL A 115 33.46 -4.44 8.57
C VAL A 115 34.22 -3.14 8.29
N ARG A 116 34.24 -2.72 7.01
CA ARG A 116 34.99 -1.53 6.55
C ARG A 116 34.09 -0.48 5.92
N THR A 117 32.77 -0.64 5.98
CA THR A 117 31.82 0.34 5.48
C THR A 117 30.68 0.50 6.50
N ALA A 118 30.30 1.74 6.80
CA ALA A 118 29.21 2.02 7.73
C ALA A 118 28.42 3.27 7.32
N THR A 119 27.08 3.16 7.40
CA THR A 119 26.17 4.30 7.34
C THR A 119 26.06 4.93 8.73
N LEU A 120 26.37 6.21 8.85
CA LEU A 120 26.39 6.92 10.14
C LEU A 120 25.21 7.90 10.26
N PRO A 121 24.65 8.07 11.48
CA PRO A 121 23.46 8.90 11.68
C PRO A 121 23.77 10.40 11.62
N HIS A 122 25.01 10.83 11.96
CA HIS A 122 25.33 12.24 12.14
C HIS A 122 26.55 12.70 11.34
N THR A 123 26.33 13.67 10.47
CA THR A 123 27.40 14.35 9.73
C THR A 123 28.40 15.03 10.67
N SER A 124 27.92 15.63 11.76
CA SER A 124 28.76 16.31 12.74
C SER A 124 29.81 15.39 13.40
N TRP A 125 29.48 14.12 13.62
CA TRP A 125 30.46 13.16 14.15
C TRP A 125 31.62 12.94 13.17
N VAL A 126 31.31 12.82 11.90
CA VAL A 126 32.32 12.65 10.85
C VAL A 126 33.20 13.90 10.71
N MET A 127 32.60 15.09 10.85
CA MET A 127 33.34 16.39 10.81
C MET A 127 34.35 16.55 11.94
N THR A 128 34.20 15.84 13.07
CA THR A 128 35.20 15.87 14.15
C THR A 128 36.52 15.19 13.77
N GLY A 129 36.52 14.31 12.76
CA GLY A 129 37.68 13.51 12.38
C GLY A 129 38.02 12.36 13.35
N GLN A 130 37.30 12.23 14.47
CA GLN A 130 37.62 11.24 15.51
C GLN A 130 37.38 9.80 15.01
N ILE A 131 36.30 9.59 14.24
CA ILE A 131 35.99 8.26 13.67
C ILE A 131 37.08 7.86 12.68
N GLN A 132 37.47 8.75 11.77
CA GLN A 132 38.50 8.47 10.77
C GLN A 132 39.86 8.24 11.40
N LYS A 133 40.16 8.90 12.50
CA LYS A 133 41.39 8.69 13.26
C LYS A 133 41.44 7.32 13.91
N GLU A 134 40.32 6.87 14.49
CA GLU A 134 40.23 5.56 15.15
C GLU A 134 40.11 4.42 14.12
N TYR A 135 39.38 4.66 13.03
CA TYR A 135 39.10 3.67 12.00
C TYR A 135 39.51 4.18 10.60
N PRO A 136 40.82 4.21 10.30
CA PRO A 136 41.33 4.86 9.10
C PRO A 136 40.91 4.20 7.77
N GLU A 137 40.55 2.92 7.79
CA GLU A 137 40.09 2.19 6.61
C GLU A 137 38.56 2.23 6.43
N LEU A 138 37.84 2.86 7.37
CA LEU A 138 36.39 2.88 7.33
C LEU A 138 35.88 3.82 6.23
N LYS A 139 35.12 3.25 5.30
CA LYS A 139 34.36 3.98 4.28
C LYS A 139 33.03 4.43 4.86
N ILE A 140 32.86 5.73 5.04
CA ILE A 140 31.71 6.30 5.72
C ILE A 140 30.63 6.65 4.70
N LYS A 141 29.38 6.22 4.97
CA LYS A 141 28.16 6.58 4.24
C LYS A 141 27.30 7.53 5.07
N ASN A 142 26.60 8.46 4.41
CA ASN A 142 25.51 9.18 5.06
C ASN A 142 24.24 8.30 5.09
N THR A 143 23.34 8.60 6.04
CA THR A 143 21.98 8.04 5.99
C THR A 143 21.13 8.78 4.96
N ILE A 144 20.22 8.06 4.28
CA ILE A 144 19.25 8.66 3.36
C ILE A 144 18.34 9.69 4.06
N LEU A 145 18.15 9.54 5.39
CA LEU A 145 17.40 10.49 6.20
C LEU A 145 18.04 11.89 6.31
N ARG A 146 19.18 12.12 5.67
CA ARG A 146 19.79 13.45 5.50
C ARG A 146 19.36 14.16 4.23
N GLU A 147 18.56 13.50 3.40
CA GLU A 147 17.86 14.10 2.25
C GLU A 147 18.78 14.95 1.36
N VAL A 148 19.92 14.36 0.97
CA VAL A 148 20.94 15.06 0.15
C VAL A 148 20.41 15.25 -1.26
N THR A 149 20.13 16.49 -1.62
CA THR A 149 19.57 16.88 -2.93
C THR A 149 20.43 17.90 -3.68
N LYS A 150 21.33 18.61 -2.99
CA LYS A 150 22.06 19.74 -3.57
C LYS A 150 23.52 19.39 -3.84
N PRO A 151 24.09 19.87 -4.97
CA PRO A 151 25.51 19.67 -5.29
C PRO A 151 26.47 20.10 -4.18
N ASN A 152 26.19 21.22 -3.52
CA ASN A 152 27.04 21.73 -2.44
C ASN A 152 27.06 20.83 -1.20
N GLU A 153 25.98 20.08 -0.95
CA GLU A 153 25.95 19.10 0.14
C GLU A 153 26.92 17.95 -0.14
N ILE A 154 27.02 17.50 -1.40
CA ILE A 154 27.98 16.48 -1.82
C ILE A 154 29.41 16.93 -1.52
N VAL A 155 29.77 18.14 -1.94
CA VAL A 155 31.11 18.73 -1.70
C VAL A 155 31.40 18.84 -0.21
N THR A 156 30.40 19.25 0.58
CA THR A 156 30.54 19.39 2.04
C THR A 156 30.74 18.04 2.71
N LEU A 157 29.94 17.03 2.34
CA LEU A 157 30.06 15.68 2.87
C LEU A 157 31.41 15.03 2.49
N ALA A 158 31.83 15.17 1.24
CA ALA A 158 33.14 14.72 0.78
C ALA A 158 34.26 15.37 1.59
N SER A 159 34.15 16.68 1.85
CA SER A 159 35.11 17.42 2.64
C SER A 159 35.16 17.00 4.11
N ALA A 160 34.03 16.57 4.65
CA ALA A 160 33.93 15.99 5.99
C ALA A 160 34.52 14.56 6.11
N GLY A 161 34.74 13.88 4.98
CA GLY A 161 35.31 12.52 4.97
C GLY A 161 34.31 11.42 4.63
N PHE A 162 33.15 11.76 4.11
CA PHE A 162 32.25 10.74 3.54
C PHE A 162 32.82 10.24 2.21
N TYR A 163 32.80 8.93 2.07
CA TYR A 163 33.22 8.25 0.84
C TYR A 163 32.04 7.87 -0.05
N TYR A 164 30.89 7.58 0.55
CA TYR A 164 29.70 7.09 -0.15
C TYR A 164 28.50 7.96 0.26
N ILE A 165 27.88 8.61 -0.71
CA ILE A 165 26.79 9.54 -0.47
C ILE A 165 25.49 8.97 -1.05
N ASN A 166 24.55 8.64 -0.16
CA ASN A 166 23.18 8.32 -0.54
C ASN A 166 22.46 9.63 -0.85
N LEU A 167 22.06 9.82 -2.10
CA LEU A 167 21.21 10.92 -2.50
C LEU A 167 19.77 10.66 -2.07
N ASP A 168 19.03 11.72 -1.88
CA ASP A 168 17.59 11.61 -1.65
C ASP A 168 16.88 11.06 -2.89
N ARG A 169 15.78 10.35 -2.68
CA ARG A 169 14.97 9.77 -3.75
C ARG A 169 14.35 10.79 -4.68
N ASP A 170 14.11 12.02 -4.20
CA ASP A 170 13.44 13.05 -4.97
C ASP A 170 14.27 13.51 -6.18
N VAL A 171 15.60 13.38 -6.11
CA VAL A 171 16.49 13.75 -7.23
C VAL A 171 16.24 12.91 -8.49
N MET A 172 15.64 11.73 -8.39
CA MET A 172 15.36 10.90 -9.56
C MET A 172 14.30 11.50 -10.51
N ARG A 173 13.56 12.49 -10.06
CA ARG A 173 12.55 13.23 -10.82
C ARG A 173 13.02 14.63 -11.21
N ASP A 174 14.32 14.92 -11.02
CA ASP A 174 14.96 16.19 -11.33
C ASP A 174 16.26 15.98 -12.09
N GLN A 175 16.15 15.50 -13.32
CA GLN A 175 17.31 15.22 -14.17
C GLN A 175 18.10 16.49 -14.52
N GLU A 176 17.48 17.65 -14.49
CA GLU A 176 18.19 18.92 -14.73
C GLU A 176 19.24 19.19 -13.64
N SER A 177 18.96 18.83 -12.40
CA SER A 177 19.91 18.95 -11.29
C SER A 177 21.10 17.98 -11.39
N PHE A 178 20.96 16.87 -12.13
CA PHE A 178 22.02 15.86 -12.23
C PHE A 178 23.29 16.34 -12.90
N GLU A 179 23.21 17.29 -13.83
CA GLU A 179 24.41 17.89 -14.42
C GLU A 179 25.29 18.56 -13.35
N MET A 180 24.66 19.24 -12.40
CA MET A 180 25.39 19.90 -11.32
C MET A 180 25.84 18.91 -10.25
N ILE A 181 25.08 17.83 -10.00
CA ILE A 181 25.47 16.72 -9.13
C ILE A 181 26.74 16.05 -9.68
N LYS A 182 26.76 15.74 -10.98
CA LYS A 182 27.94 15.18 -11.65
C LYS A 182 29.15 16.13 -11.56
N LYS A 183 28.98 17.42 -11.82
CA LYS A 183 30.04 18.41 -11.66
C LYS A 183 30.58 18.47 -10.23
N ALA A 184 29.72 18.36 -9.23
CA ALA A 184 30.14 18.32 -7.83
C ALA A 184 30.97 17.07 -7.51
N LYS A 185 30.58 15.91 -8.04
CA LYS A 185 31.34 14.67 -7.92
C LYS A 185 32.72 14.79 -8.56
N ASP A 186 32.78 15.27 -9.82
CA ASP A 186 34.03 15.48 -10.57
C ASP A 186 34.94 16.49 -9.82
N TYR A 187 34.37 17.54 -9.23
CA TYR A 187 35.09 18.49 -8.37
C TYR A 187 35.69 17.80 -7.15
N CYS A 188 34.90 16.96 -6.43
CA CYS A 188 35.41 16.22 -5.28
C CYS A 188 36.61 15.31 -5.67
N GLU A 189 36.53 14.62 -6.80
CA GLU A 189 37.61 13.81 -7.32
C GLU A 189 38.85 14.65 -7.63
N SER A 190 38.67 15.80 -8.28
CA SER A 190 39.77 16.75 -8.57
C SER A 190 40.48 17.26 -7.32
N GLN A 191 39.78 17.31 -6.18
CA GLN A 191 40.33 17.70 -4.87
C GLN A 191 40.94 16.54 -4.09
N GLY A 192 41.06 15.36 -4.71
CA GLY A 192 41.55 14.13 -4.06
C GLY A 192 40.61 13.56 -2.99
N LYS A 193 39.32 13.87 -3.10
CA LYS A 193 38.24 13.39 -2.23
C LYS A 193 37.16 12.69 -3.04
N PRO A 194 37.51 11.58 -3.72
CA PRO A 194 36.53 10.88 -4.56
C PRO A 194 35.37 10.35 -3.72
N VAL A 195 34.16 10.47 -4.25
CA VAL A 195 32.95 9.96 -3.64
C VAL A 195 32.17 9.06 -4.59
N MET A 196 31.49 8.09 -4.05
CA MET A 196 30.49 7.29 -4.75
C MET A 196 29.10 7.86 -4.46
N LEU A 197 28.28 7.98 -5.48
CA LEU A 197 26.90 8.41 -5.35
C LEU A 197 25.94 7.22 -5.52
N SER A 198 24.91 7.17 -4.69
CA SER A 198 23.87 6.15 -4.83
C SER A 198 22.46 6.71 -4.78
N LEU A 199 21.57 5.98 -5.46
CA LEU A 199 20.11 6.17 -5.40
C LEU A 199 19.45 4.92 -4.78
N LEU A 200 18.44 5.13 -3.96
CA LEU A 200 17.53 4.06 -3.53
C LEU A 200 16.49 3.84 -4.64
N ALA A 201 16.53 2.66 -5.27
CA ALA A 201 15.89 2.46 -6.57
C ALA A 201 14.47 1.91 -6.53
N ASN A 202 14.11 1.13 -5.49
CA ASN A 202 12.84 0.40 -5.37
C ASN A 202 12.12 0.66 -4.04
N GLU A 203 12.06 1.91 -3.62
CA GLU A 203 11.29 2.31 -2.44
C GLU A 203 9.95 2.91 -2.86
N HIS A 204 8.86 2.28 -2.42
CA HIS A 204 7.49 2.67 -2.82
C HIS A 204 6.95 3.93 -2.14
N CYS A 205 7.78 4.75 -1.52
CA CYS A 205 7.40 6.01 -0.91
C CYS A 205 7.11 7.09 -1.97
N TRP A 206 6.33 8.09 -1.59
CA TRP A 206 6.16 9.27 -2.44
C TRP A 206 7.39 10.18 -2.35
N GLY A 207 7.68 10.83 -3.45
CA GLY A 207 8.57 11.97 -3.43
C GLY A 207 7.96 13.14 -2.66
N GLY A 208 8.82 13.96 -2.03
CA GLY A 208 8.39 15.10 -1.24
C GLY A 208 7.56 14.74 0.00
N CYS A 209 7.74 13.57 0.59
CA CYS A 209 6.99 13.16 1.77
C CYS A 209 7.49 13.91 3.03
N PRO A 210 6.73 14.86 3.60
CA PRO A 210 7.18 15.68 4.72
C PRO A 210 7.24 14.94 6.05
N ILE A 211 6.61 13.78 6.14
CA ILE A 211 6.54 12.98 7.36
C ILE A 211 7.49 11.78 7.37
N MET A 212 8.35 11.67 6.36
CA MET A 212 9.26 10.52 6.27
C MET A 212 10.16 10.37 7.52
N PRO A 213 10.79 11.42 8.06
CA PRO A 213 11.61 11.31 9.26
C PRO A 213 10.82 10.77 10.46
N GLU A 214 9.61 11.30 10.70
CA GLU A 214 8.74 10.83 11.80
C GLU A 214 8.32 9.39 11.59
N HIS A 215 7.98 9.01 10.36
CA HIS A 215 7.62 7.64 10.02
C HIS A 215 8.78 6.66 10.31
N TYR A 216 9.99 7.02 9.96
CA TYR A 216 11.18 6.23 10.30
C TYR A 216 11.39 6.14 11.80
N GLN A 217 11.16 7.22 12.54
CA GLN A 217 11.25 7.19 14.00
C GLN A 217 10.16 6.32 14.61
N TYR A 218 8.92 6.46 14.18
CA TYR A 218 7.83 5.60 14.62
C TYR A 218 8.18 4.12 14.44
N ASN A 219 8.66 3.73 13.27
CA ASN A 219 9.07 2.35 13.01
C ASN A 219 10.22 1.88 13.89
N SER A 220 11.14 2.77 14.28
CA SER A 220 12.23 2.42 15.20
C SER A 220 11.75 2.22 16.64
N THR A 221 10.73 2.95 17.07
CA THR A 221 10.17 2.87 18.43
C THR A 221 9.20 1.70 18.63
N ARG A 222 8.61 1.17 17.55
CA ARG A 222 7.73 -0.01 17.61
C ARG A 222 8.36 -1.25 18.23
N GLN A 223 9.66 -1.29 18.31
CA GLN A 223 10.40 -2.42 18.85
C GLN A 223 10.56 -2.40 20.37
N GLY A 224 10.08 -1.35 21.03
CA GLY A 224 10.11 -1.23 22.48
C GLY A 224 8.79 -1.62 23.13
N THR A 225 8.83 -1.88 24.43
CA THR A 225 7.64 -2.06 25.29
C THR A 225 7.04 -0.73 25.73
N GLU A 226 7.67 0.38 25.39
CA GLU A 226 7.28 1.72 25.78
C GLU A 226 6.21 2.30 24.85
N PRO A 227 5.40 3.26 25.34
CA PRO A 227 4.42 3.97 24.54
C PRO A 227 5.03 4.52 23.26
N GLN A 228 4.35 4.32 22.18
CA GLN A 228 4.80 4.71 20.88
C GLN A 228 4.70 6.22 20.73
N TYR A 229 5.62 6.77 19.96
CA TYR A 229 5.65 8.20 19.66
C TYR A 229 4.39 8.65 18.92
N PHE A 230 3.85 7.77 18.09
CA PHE A 230 2.56 7.92 17.43
C PHE A 230 1.71 6.70 17.79
N ASP A 231 0.46 6.92 18.09
CA ASP A 231 -0.50 5.83 18.14
C ASP A 231 -0.77 5.28 16.73
N SER A 232 -1.50 4.18 16.68
CA SER A 232 -1.79 3.51 15.41
C SER A 232 -2.60 4.39 14.44
N GLU A 233 -3.40 5.32 14.97
CA GLU A 233 -4.22 6.22 14.15
C GLU A 233 -3.37 7.27 13.47
N ILE A 234 -2.43 7.93 14.19
CA ILE A 234 -1.52 8.92 13.62
C ILE A 234 -0.62 8.26 12.58
N SER A 235 -0.09 7.07 12.83
CA SER A 235 0.72 6.37 11.84
C SER A 235 -0.09 5.95 10.61
N ARG A 236 -1.36 5.62 10.78
CA ARG A 236 -2.27 5.30 9.68
C ARG A 236 -2.59 6.53 8.85
N VAL A 237 -2.86 7.67 9.47
CA VAL A 237 -3.09 8.94 8.77
C VAL A 237 -1.84 9.39 8.05
N SER A 238 -0.66 9.23 8.65
CA SER A 238 0.60 9.65 8.04
C SER A 238 1.00 8.83 6.82
N CYS A 239 0.49 7.62 6.66
CA CYS A 239 0.76 6.76 5.50
C CYS A 239 -0.52 6.12 4.92
N SER A 240 -1.61 6.88 4.83
CA SER A 240 -2.91 6.47 4.26
C SER A 240 -2.82 5.95 2.82
N ARG A 241 -1.72 6.21 2.14
CA ARG A 241 -1.37 5.72 0.81
C ARG A 241 -1.48 4.21 0.61
N TRP A 242 -1.11 3.43 1.63
CA TRP A 242 -1.10 1.98 1.52
C TRP A 242 -2.49 1.37 1.43
N ASP A 243 -3.50 2.07 1.95
CA ASP A 243 -4.91 1.63 1.87
C ASP A 243 -5.50 1.83 0.47
N THR A 244 -4.93 2.74 -0.33
CA THR A 244 -5.41 3.09 -1.67
C THR A 244 -4.34 2.94 -2.75
N TYR A 245 -3.30 2.11 -2.51
CA TYR A 245 -2.18 1.96 -3.43
C TYR A 245 -2.61 1.23 -4.70
N ASP A 246 -2.52 1.92 -5.82
CA ASP A 246 -2.90 1.45 -7.16
C ASP A 246 -1.80 1.70 -8.20
N ALA A 247 -2.07 1.44 -9.46
CA ALA A 247 -1.14 1.67 -10.55
C ALA A 247 -0.73 3.16 -10.69
N ALA A 248 -1.63 4.10 -10.40
CA ALA A 248 -1.29 5.52 -10.45
C ALA A 248 -0.36 5.90 -9.28
N SER A 249 -0.58 5.33 -8.09
CA SER A 249 0.30 5.47 -6.94
C SER A 249 1.69 4.93 -7.23
N GLU A 250 1.80 3.79 -7.92
CA GLU A 250 3.08 3.23 -8.35
C GLU A 250 3.81 4.17 -9.32
N LEU A 251 3.12 4.72 -10.31
CA LEU A 251 3.71 5.68 -11.23
C LEU A 251 4.16 6.99 -10.55
N LYS A 252 3.52 7.39 -9.45
CA LYS A 252 3.88 8.55 -8.62
C LYS A 252 4.97 8.27 -7.60
N SER A 253 5.28 7.01 -7.35
CA SER A 253 6.25 6.62 -6.33
C SER A 253 7.66 7.09 -6.67
N ALA A 254 8.51 7.13 -5.67
CA ALA A 254 9.94 7.37 -5.81
C ALA A 254 10.69 6.07 -6.21
N ASN A 255 10.09 5.28 -7.10
CA ASN A 255 10.73 4.15 -7.74
C ASN A 255 11.31 4.57 -9.09
N LEU A 256 12.42 3.97 -9.48
CA LEU A 256 12.91 4.10 -10.84
C LEU A 256 11.97 3.35 -11.79
N PRO A 257 11.68 3.90 -12.98
CA PRO A 257 10.91 3.18 -14.00
C PRO A 257 11.58 1.85 -14.34
N PRO A 258 10.82 0.78 -14.67
CA PRO A 258 11.38 -0.57 -14.82
C PRO A 258 12.14 -0.82 -16.14
N TRP A 259 12.56 0.22 -16.83
CA TRP A 259 13.32 0.10 -18.08
C TRP A 259 14.80 0.35 -17.83
N ARG A 260 15.63 -0.61 -18.25
CA ARG A 260 17.09 -0.54 -18.12
C ARG A 260 17.70 0.78 -18.59
N LYS A 261 17.19 1.35 -19.69
CA LYS A 261 17.71 2.62 -20.24
C LYS A 261 17.56 3.80 -19.27
N ASP A 262 16.54 3.78 -18.39
CA ASP A 262 16.35 4.84 -17.41
C ASP A 262 17.36 4.71 -16.27
N TRP A 263 17.63 3.48 -15.82
CA TRP A 263 18.67 3.21 -14.82
C TRP A 263 20.07 3.51 -15.38
N GLN A 264 20.33 3.11 -16.63
CA GLN A 264 21.60 3.38 -17.30
C GLN A 264 21.86 4.88 -17.42
N TRP A 265 20.84 5.69 -17.67
CA TRP A 265 20.98 7.14 -17.70
C TRP A 265 21.55 7.69 -16.37
N PHE A 266 21.12 7.21 -15.22
CA PHE A 266 21.66 7.62 -13.93
C PHE A 266 23.13 7.21 -13.76
N LEU A 267 23.49 6.00 -14.18
CA LEU A 267 24.90 5.55 -14.17
C LEU A 267 25.77 6.45 -15.05
N ASP A 268 25.32 6.79 -16.26
CA ASP A 268 26.03 7.65 -17.18
C ASP A 268 26.17 9.11 -16.66
N ASN A 269 25.29 9.49 -15.74
CA ASN A 269 25.26 10.81 -15.14
C ASN A 269 25.78 10.88 -13.69
N GLY A 270 26.60 9.91 -13.29
CA GLY A 270 27.42 10.00 -12.07
C GLY A 270 26.93 9.19 -10.88
N ILE A 271 25.81 8.49 -10.99
CA ILE A 271 25.45 7.47 -9.99
C ILE A 271 26.35 6.26 -10.18
N ASP A 272 26.89 5.75 -9.08
CA ASP A 272 27.72 4.55 -9.08
C ASP A 272 26.94 3.32 -8.65
N VAL A 273 25.99 3.48 -7.71
CA VAL A 273 25.33 2.36 -7.05
C VAL A 273 23.83 2.61 -6.89
N PHE A 274 23.05 1.62 -7.26
CA PHE A 274 21.64 1.53 -6.88
C PHE A 274 21.52 0.75 -5.59
N LYS A 275 21.01 1.40 -4.56
CA LYS A 275 20.67 0.75 -3.31
C LYS A 275 19.29 0.12 -3.44
N LEU A 276 19.18 -1.16 -3.12
CA LEU A 276 17.93 -1.89 -3.14
C LEU A 276 17.35 -2.02 -1.73
N HIS A 277 16.04 -2.04 -1.63
CA HIS A 277 15.28 -2.23 -0.41
C HIS A 277 15.08 -3.74 -0.12
N GLY A 278 14.76 -4.16 1.10
CA GLY A 278 14.41 -5.56 1.36
C GLY A 278 15.09 -6.21 2.59
N ARG A 279 15.52 -5.42 3.59
CA ARG A 279 16.06 -5.97 4.83
C ARG A 279 15.04 -6.68 5.71
N GLU A 280 13.77 -6.43 5.49
CA GLU A 280 12.67 -6.76 6.38
C GLU A 280 12.44 -8.25 6.49
N ASN A 281 12.48 -8.94 5.37
CA ASN A 281 12.19 -10.35 5.30
C ASN A 281 12.74 -10.99 4.00
N ALA A 282 12.68 -12.33 3.93
CA ALA A 282 13.17 -13.09 2.79
C ALA A 282 12.43 -12.78 1.48
N MET A 283 11.13 -12.48 1.52
CA MET A 283 10.34 -12.16 0.33
C MET A 283 10.84 -10.86 -0.31
N ARG A 284 11.02 -9.80 0.47
CA ARG A 284 11.55 -8.52 0.00
C ARG A 284 12.98 -8.63 -0.50
N LEU A 285 13.80 -9.46 0.14
CA LEU A 285 15.14 -9.75 -0.35
C LEU A 285 15.08 -10.45 -1.71
N LYS A 286 14.20 -11.44 -1.88
CA LYS A 286 14.01 -12.17 -3.15
C LYS A 286 13.60 -11.23 -4.28
N GLU A 287 12.75 -10.25 -4.01
CA GLU A 287 12.40 -9.20 -4.98
C GLU A 287 13.62 -8.41 -5.45
N SER A 288 14.49 -8.01 -4.52
CA SER A 288 15.73 -7.31 -4.87
C SER A 288 16.74 -8.22 -5.60
N MET A 289 16.78 -9.50 -5.28
CA MET A 289 17.58 -10.49 -6.01
C MET A 289 17.06 -10.64 -7.47
N ASP A 290 15.75 -10.71 -7.67
CA ASP A 290 15.14 -10.78 -9.01
C ASP A 290 15.47 -9.54 -9.86
N LEU A 291 15.50 -8.35 -9.26
CA LEU A 291 15.93 -7.13 -9.96
C LEU A 291 17.37 -7.24 -10.48
N VAL A 292 18.28 -7.77 -9.67
CA VAL A 292 19.68 -7.95 -10.07
C VAL A 292 19.79 -9.00 -11.19
N ASP A 293 19.09 -10.12 -11.06
CA ASP A 293 19.07 -11.16 -12.11
C ASP A 293 18.49 -10.61 -13.43
N ARG A 294 17.41 -9.83 -13.38
CA ARG A 294 16.84 -9.15 -14.57
C ARG A 294 17.80 -8.14 -15.17
N TRP A 295 18.52 -7.39 -14.35
CA TRP A 295 19.59 -6.52 -14.83
C TRP A 295 20.67 -7.32 -15.55
N ALA A 296 21.15 -8.40 -14.97
CA ALA A 296 22.14 -9.28 -15.56
C ALA A 296 21.71 -9.85 -16.92
N ASN A 297 20.43 -10.22 -17.04
CA ASN A 297 19.84 -10.83 -18.23
C ASN A 297 19.30 -9.82 -19.25
N HIS A 298 19.50 -8.53 -19.06
CA HIS A 298 18.98 -7.46 -19.92
C HIS A 298 17.44 -7.42 -20.04
N GLU A 299 16.74 -7.94 -19.03
CA GLU A 299 15.29 -7.93 -18.98
C GLU A 299 14.71 -6.60 -18.47
N ILE A 300 13.39 -6.44 -18.57
CA ILE A 300 12.66 -5.35 -17.91
C ILE A 300 12.78 -5.54 -16.40
N LEU A 301 13.14 -4.47 -15.68
CA LEU A 301 13.35 -4.48 -14.23
C LEU A 301 12.01 -4.40 -13.48
N MET A 302 11.15 -5.39 -13.73
CA MET A 302 9.81 -5.45 -13.18
C MET A 302 9.86 -6.02 -11.76
N TYR A 303 9.80 -5.17 -10.76
CA TYR A 303 9.66 -5.61 -9.38
C TYR A 303 8.19 -5.89 -9.02
N PRO A 304 7.92 -6.70 -7.99
CA PRO A 304 6.60 -7.30 -7.74
C PRO A 304 5.47 -6.30 -7.61
N GLU A 305 5.68 -5.19 -6.91
CA GLU A 305 4.64 -4.17 -6.77
C GLU A 305 4.32 -3.52 -8.11
N TYR A 306 5.33 -3.20 -8.90
CA TYR A 306 5.12 -2.67 -10.24
C TYR A 306 4.36 -3.68 -11.09
N LYS A 307 4.76 -4.96 -11.04
CA LYS A 307 4.06 -6.05 -11.72
C LYS A 307 2.61 -6.14 -11.26
N LYS A 308 2.37 -6.18 -9.95
CA LYS A 308 1.04 -6.27 -9.37
C LYS A 308 0.09 -5.17 -9.86
N TYR A 309 0.56 -3.93 -9.95
CA TYR A 309 -0.26 -2.79 -10.32
C TYR A 309 -0.28 -2.51 -11.83
N MET A 310 0.71 -2.99 -12.58
CA MET A 310 0.87 -2.71 -14.01
C MET A 310 0.55 -3.92 -14.92
N GLU A 311 0.12 -5.06 -14.36
CA GLU A 311 -0.26 -6.23 -15.16
C GLU A 311 -1.32 -5.94 -16.23
N ASP A 312 -2.20 -5.01 -15.92
CA ASP A 312 -3.33 -4.62 -16.78
C ASP A 312 -3.11 -3.33 -17.55
N VAL A 313 -1.94 -2.73 -17.40
CA VAL A 313 -1.53 -1.55 -18.15
C VAL A 313 -0.58 -1.97 -19.27
N ASP A 314 -0.83 -1.55 -20.50
CA ASP A 314 0.09 -1.83 -21.60
C ASP A 314 1.32 -0.91 -21.52
N VAL A 315 2.37 -1.43 -20.87
CA VAL A 315 3.63 -0.71 -20.68
C VAL A 315 4.45 -0.54 -21.96
N LYS A 316 4.02 -1.12 -23.07
CA LYS A 316 4.70 -1.02 -24.36
C LYS A 316 4.17 0.11 -25.23
N GLU A 317 3.06 0.71 -24.83
CA GLU A 317 2.43 1.75 -25.62
C GLU A 317 3.13 3.11 -25.51
N LYS A 318 3.02 3.90 -26.57
CA LYS A 318 3.61 5.24 -26.70
C LYS A 318 3.33 6.18 -25.51
N PRO A 319 2.15 6.22 -24.88
CA PRO A 319 1.92 7.05 -23.70
C PRO A 319 2.79 6.72 -22.49
N ILE A 320 3.19 5.46 -22.29
CA ILE A 320 4.14 5.11 -21.24
C ILE A 320 5.53 5.70 -21.56
N ASP A 321 5.95 5.69 -22.81
CA ASP A 321 7.20 6.36 -23.21
C ASP A 321 7.12 7.87 -22.99
N ILE A 322 5.98 8.51 -23.27
CA ILE A 322 5.77 9.93 -22.99
C ILE A 322 5.77 10.19 -21.48
N TRP A 323 5.16 9.31 -20.68
CA TRP A 323 5.21 9.40 -19.22
C TRP A 323 6.65 9.32 -18.70
N ARG A 324 7.45 8.38 -19.19
CA ARG A 324 8.86 8.23 -18.82
C ARG A 324 9.69 9.49 -19.11
N GLU A 325 9.41 10.17 -20.22
CA GLU A 325 10.07 11.45 -20.52
C GLU A 325 9.58 12.57 -19.58
N LYS A 326 8.27 12.63 -19.31
CA LYS A 326 7.70 13.64 -18.43
C LYS A 326 8.20 13.56 -17.00
N ILE A 327 8.38 12.36 -16.46
CA ILE A 327 8.81 12.19 -15.06
C ILE A 327 10.26 12.59 -14.82
N LYS A 328 11.08 12.74 -15.83
CA LYS A 328 12.49 13.14 -15.70
C LYS A 328 12.65 14.51 -15.05
N THR A 329 11.66 15.37 -15.17
CA THR A 329 11.69 16.76 -14.68
C THR A 329 10.41 17.16 -13.93
N CYS A 330 9.61 16.19 -13.48
CA CYS A 330 8.34 16.50 -12.83
C CYS A 330 8.47 16.97 -11.38
N GLN A 331 9.61 16.74 -10.72
CA GLN A 331 9.92 17.15 -9.35
C GLN A 331 8.81 16.81 -8.34
N PHE A 332 8.06 15.74 -8.60
CA PHE A 332 6.91 15.32 -7.80
C PHE A 332 5.84 16.41 -7.57
N ASN A 333 5.64 17.33 -8.50
CA ASN A 333 4.57 18.33 -8.45
C ASN A 333 3.16 17.72 -8.64
N CYS A 334 2.88 16.65 -7.88
CA CYS A 334 1.65 15.86 -8.01
C CYS A 334 0.39 16.61 -7.56
N TRP A 335 0.55 17.63 -6.72
CA TRP A 335 -0.53 18.47 -6.22
C TRP A 335 -1.24 19.28 -7.34
N ASP A 336 -0.51 19.60 -8.41
CA ASP A 336 -1.01 20.34 -9.58
C ASP A 336 -1.01 19.49 -10.87
N CYS A 337 -0.77 18.18 -10.74
CA CYS A 337 -0.57 17.29 -11.87
C CYS A 337 -1.29 15.95 -11.65
N ASN A 338 -2.20 15.61 -12.56
CA ASN A 338 -2.90 14.33 -12.59
C ASN A 338 -2.44 13.40 -13.74
N TYR A 339 -1.24 13.62 -14.25
CA TYR A 339 -0.78 12.93 -15.47
C TYR A 339 -0.62 11.42 -15.28
N CYS A 340 -0.13 10.98 -14.12
CA CYS A 340 0.02 9.54 -13.82
C CYS A 340 -1.33 8.82 -13.81
N GLU A 341 -2.36 9.42 -13.20
CA GLU A 341 -3.73 8.91 -13.24
C GLU A 341 -4.28 8.87 -14.66
N THR A 342 -4.03 9.92 -15.44
CA THR A 342 -4.47 9.99 -16.83
C THR A 342 -3.86 8.87 -17.65
N VAL A 343 -2.56 8.60 -17.49
CA VAL A 343 -1.85 7.51 -18.17
C VAL A 343 -2.45 6.16 -17.80
N VAL A 344 -2.59 5.88 -16.51
CA VAL A 344 -3.17 4.61 -16.03
C VAL A 344 -4.60 4.44 -16.55
N ASN A 345 -5.45 5.45 -16.37
CA ASN A 345 -6.86 5.38 -16.79
C ASN A 345 -7.04 5.22 -18.31
N SER A 346 -6.14 5.77 -19.12
CA SER A 346 -6.19 5.60 -20.57
C SER A 346 -5.70 4.24 -21.06
N HIS A 347 -4.94 3.49 -20.23
CA HIS A 347 -4.32 2.21 -20.59
C HIS A 347 -4.85 1.01 -19.84
N LEU A 348 -5.70 1.21 -18.82
CA LEU A 348 -6.39 0.10 -18.18
C LEU A 348 -7.24 -0.64 -19.22
N LYS A 349 -7.17 -1.95 -19.24
CA LYS A 349 -8.09 -2.78 -20.00
C LYS A 349 -9.52 -2.41 -19.63
N LYS A 350 -10.42 -2.36 -20.61
CA LYS A 350 -11.81 -1.92 -20.40
C LYS A 350 -12.49 -2.59 -19.20
N GLN A 351 -12.25 -3.89 -19.05
CA GLN A 351 -12.82 -4.69 -17.97
C GLN A 351 -12.32 -4.26 -16.58
N LYS A 352 -11.03 -3.94 -16.45
CA LYS A 352 -10.45 -3.51 -15.16
C LYS A 352 -10.74 -2.04 -14.83
N ARG A 353 -11.00 -1.18 -15.83
CA ARG A 353 -11.55 0.16 -15.59
C ARG A 353 -12.93 0.09 -14.94
N GLU A 354 -13.79 -0.80 -15.45
CA GLU A 354 -15.11 -1.03 -14.87
C GLU A 354 -15.01 -1.59 -13.44
N MET A 355 -14.05 -2.48 -13.18
CA MET A 355 -13.76 -3.06 -11.87
C MET A 355 -13.23 -2.04 -10.85
N ASN A 356 -12.20 -1.30 -11.20
CA ASN A 356 -11.65 -0.27 -10.32
C ASN A 356 -12.70 0.79 -10.00
N HIS A 357 -13.55 1.11 -10.98
CA HIS A 357 -14.67 2.05 -10.77
C HIS A 357 -15.66 1.54 -9.70
N LEU A 358 -15.95 0.23 -9.65
CA LEU A 358 -16.85 -0.34 -8.63
C LEU A 358 -16.20 -0.34 -7.24
N VAL A 359 -14.92 -0.69 -7.14
CA VAL A 359 -14.17 -0.65 -5.87
C VAL A 359 -14.08 0.77 -5.33
N ASP A 360 -13.69 1.73 -6.17
CA ASP A 360 -13.65 3.15 -5.80
C ASP A 360 -15.01 3.69 -5.37
N ARG A 361 -16.09 3.25 -6.05
CA ARG A 361 -17.46 3.59 -5.70
C ARG A 361 -17.83 3.12 -4.30
N VAL A 362 -17.48 1.88 -3.95
CA VAL A 362 -17.70 1.31 -2.60
C VAL A 362 -16.94 2.10 -1.55
N ILE A 363 -15.64 2.34 -1.76
CA ILE A 363 -14.80 3.05 -0.78
C ILE A 363 -15.36 4.45 -0.53
N ARG A 364 -15.65 5.22 -1.59
CA ARG A 364 -16.23 6.57 -1.45
C ARG A 364 -17.61 6.56 -0.80
N ALA A 365 -18.42 5.54 -1.08
CA ALA A 365 -19.74 5.43 -0.47
C ALA A 365 -19.65 5.15 1.04
N ILE A 366 -18.67 4.31 1.47
CA ILE A 366 -18.40 4.06 2.88
C ILE A 366 -17.93 5.35 3.58
N ASP A 367 -16.92 6.03 3.02
CA ASP A 367 -16.35 7.25 3.60
C ASP A 367 -17.42 8.33 3.75
N ALA A 368 -18.24 8.56 2.71
CA ALA A 368 -19.31 9.53 2.75
C ALA A 368 -20.42 9.16 3.76
N ALA A 369 -20.73 7.87 3.91
CA ALA A 369 -21.73 7.40 4.87
C ALA A 369 -21.28 7.55 6.34
N VAL A 370 -19.97 7.43 6.61
CA VAL A 370 -19.41 7.72 7.95
C VAL A 370 -19.71 9.15 8.37
N ASP A 371 -19.67 10.09 7.42
CA ASP A 371 -19.96 11.51 7.65
C ASP A 371 -21.45 11.85 7.46
N ASN A 372 -22.34 10.86 7.31
CA ASN A 372 -23.77 11.04 6.99
C ASN A 372 -24.00 11.96 5.78
N ASN A 373 -23.16 11.84 4.77
CA ASN A 373 -23.18 12.69 3.58
C ASN A 373 -23.68 11.92 2.35
N SER A 374 -24.82 12.30 1.80
CA SER A 374 -25.38 11.80 0.53
C SER A 374 -26.56 12.66 0.08
N ASN A 375 -27.26 12.27 -0.98
CA ASN A 375 -28.52 12.89 -1.39
C ASN A 375 -29.71 12.47 -0.49
N PHE A 376 -29.55 11.45 0.36
CA PHE A 376 -30.56 11.04 1.32
C PHE A 376 -30.68 12.10 2.43
N ASN A 377 -31.90 12.58 2.67
CA ASN A 377 -32.20 13.46 3.79
C ASN A 377 -33.02 12.69 4.83
N PRO A 378 -32.45 12.42 6.02
CA PRO A 378 -33.16 11.73 7.09
C PRO A 378 -34.25 12.57 7.75
N GLU A 379 -34.26 13.90 7.56
CA GLU A 379 -35.25 14.77 8.18
C GLU A 379 -36.65 14.49 7.62
N GLY A 380 -37.56 14.07 8.49
CA GLY A 380 -38.94 13.72 8.12
C GLY A 380 -39.09 12.36 7.42
N TYR A 381 -37.99 11.60 7.24
CA TYR A 381 -38.07 10.26 6.68
C TYR A 381 -38.59 9.27 7.73
N ASP A 382 -39.81 8.81 7.54
CA ASP A 382 -40.59 8.01 8.50
C ASP A 382 -40.86 6.57 8.05
N VAL A 383 -40.14 6.08 7.03
CA VAL A 383 -40.26 4.69 6.59
C VAL A 383 -39.63 3.75 7.60
N LEU A 384 -40.46 2.89 8.18
CA LEU A 384 -40.00 1.88 9.14
C LEU A 384 -39.14 0.80 8.45
N GLY A 385 -38.09 0.37 9.13
CA GLY A 385 -37.22 -0.71 8.66
C GLY A 385 -36.07 -0.97 9.60
N LEU A 386 -35.59 -2.20 9.60
CA LEU A 386 -34.49 -2.69 10.42
C LEU A 386 -33.14 -2.22 9.82
N SER A 387 -32.87 -0.92 9.86
CA SER A 387 -31.68 -0.35 9.25
C SER A 387 -31.32 0.99 9.89
N SER A 388 -30.09 1.45 9.68
CA SER A 388 -29.58 2.70 10.24
C SER A 388 -29.50 3.84 9.22
N THR A 389 -29.29 5.05 9.74
CA THR A 389 -29.03 6.24 8.93
C THR A 389 -27.77 6.07 8.08
N LYS A 390 -26.70 5.47 8.62
CA LYS A 390 -25.46 5.22 7.88
C LYS A 390 -25.64 4.24 6.73
N ILE A 391 -26.34 3.13 6.92
CA ILE A 391 -26.65 2.18 5.84
C ILE A 391 -27.44 2.89 4.74
N ARG A 392 -28.42 3.69 5.08
CA ARG A 392 -29.21 4.46 4.10
C ARG A 392 -28.35 5.46 3.31
N HIS A 393 -27.46 6.21 3.98
CA HIS A 393 -26.49 7.09 3.28
C HIS A 393 -25.56 6.29 2.38
N PHE A 394 -25.07 5.14 2.85
CA PHE A 394 -24.20 4.26 2.07
C PHE A 394 -24.88 3.76 0.79
N LEU A 395 -26.07 3.20 0.90
CA LEU A 395 -26.84 2.71 -0.24
C LEU A 395 -27.21 3.85 -1.21
N ASN A 396 -27.55 5.04 -0.68
CA ASN A 396 -27.81 6.22 -1.49
C ASN A 396 -26.57 6.63 -2.31
N ASN A 397 -25.39 6.66 -1.69
CA ASN A 397 -24.14 6.95 -2.39
C ASN A 397 -23.79 5.88 -3.42
N LEU A 398 -24.01 4.60 -3.12
CA LEU A 398 -23.88 3.53 -4.10
C LEU A 398 -24.82 3.73 -5.30
N CYS A 399 -26.00 4.26 -5.09
CA CYS A 399 -26.97 4.52 -6.16
C CYS A 399 -26.77 5.85 -6.89
N ASN A 400 -25.91 6.75 -6.39
CA ASN A 400 -25.63 8.06 -7.01
C ASN A 400 -24.62 7.94 -8.18
N VAL A 401 -24.81 6.96 -9.04
CA VAL A 401 -24.00 6.77 -10.26
C VAL A 401 -24.92 6.43 -11.42
N ARG A 402 -24.80 7.19 -12.50
CA ARG A 402 -25.61 6.96 -13.70
C ARG A 402 -25.41 5.56 -14.26
N GLY A 403 -26.49 4.88 -14.58
CA GLY A 403 -26.47 3.49 -15.07
C GLY A 403 -26.53 2.44 -13.97
N THR A 404 -26.77 2.86 -12.72
CA THR A 404 -27.03 1.92 -11.63
C THR A 404 -28.32 1.16 -11.87
N VAL A 405 -28.22 -0.16 -11.72
CA VAL A 405 -29.37 -1.07 -11.58
C VAL A 405 -29.24 -1.68 -10.18
N TYR A 406 -30.10 -1.24 -9.28
CA TYR A 406 -30.11 -1.61 -7.87
C TYR A 406 -31.11 -2.73 -7.59
N ALA A 407 -30.77 -3.74 -6.84
CA ALA A 407 -31.71 -4.72 -6.32
C ALA A 407 -31.72 -4.67 -4.79
N ASP A 408 -32.86 -4.37 -4.23
CA ASP A 408 -33.15 -4.39 -2.79
C ASP A 408 -33.87 -5.70 -2.49
N VAL A 409 -33.19 -6.64 -1.83
CA VAL A 409 -33.69 -8.00 -1.57
C VAL A 409 -34.03 -8.12 -0.08
N GLY A 410 -35.30 -8.31 0.24
CA GLY A 410 -35.87 -8.17 1.58
C GLY A 410 -36.27 -6.72 1.85
N CYS A 411 -36.94 -6.09 0.86
CA CYS A 411 -37.20 -4.65 0.94
C CYS A 411 -38.24 -4.24 1.99
N TYR A 412 -39.00 -5.17 2.55
CA TYR A 412 -40.01 -4.96 3.61
C TYR A 412 -40.90 -3.75 3.32
N ALA A 413 -40.91 -2.72 4.19
CA ALA A 413 -41.65 -1.48 3.95
C ALA A 413 -40.97 -0.47 3.03
N GLY A 414 -39.80 -0.81 2.45
CA GLY A 414 -39.07 0.00 1.49
C GLY A 414 -38.06 0.98 2.09
N SER A 415 -37.70 0.83 3.36
CA SER A 415 -36.83 1.78 4.07
C SER A 415 -35.46 1.98 3.40
N THR A 416 -34.79 0.92 3.01
CA THR A 416 -33.50 0.94 2.30
C THR A 416 -33.64 1.37 0.85
N LEU A 417 -34.69 0.87 0.18
CA LEU A 417 -34.98 1.21 -1.22
C LEU A 417 -35.20 2.70 -1.44
N PHE A 418 -36.17 3.29 -0.72
CA PHE A 418 -36.53 4.70 -0.95
C PHE A 418 -35.40 5.64 -0.52
N ALA A 419 -34.66 5.29 0.54
CA ALA A 419 -33.46 6.03 0.93
C ALA A 419 -32.38 5.96 -0.15
N ALA A 420 -32.11 4.77 -0.73
CA ALA A 420 -31.14 4.60 -1.80
C ALA A 420 -31.48 5.42 -3.07
N LEU A 421 -32.76 5.62 -3.36
CA LEU A 421 -33.22 6.34 -4.55
C LEU A 421 -33.41 7.84 -4.32
N MET A 422 -33.55 8.30 -3.08
CA MET A 422 -33.83 9.70 -2.76
C MET A 422 -32.79 10.66 -3.34
N GLY A 423 -33.21 11.64 -4.12
CA GLY A 423 -32.36 12.66 -4.74
C GLY A 423 -31.42 12.15 -5.85
N ASN A 424 -31.44 10.86 -6.16
CA ASN A 424 -30.65 10.27 -7.24
C ASN A 424 -31.43 10.31 -8.58
N GLU A 425 -30.69 10.31 -9.70
CA GLU A 425 -31.27 10.40 -11.05
C GLU A 425 -30.94 9.17 -11.90
N ALA A 426 -31.90 8.76 -12.72
CA ALA A 426 -31.74 7.70 -13.72
C ALA A 426 -31.31 6.32 -13.14
N VAL A 427 -31.66 6.05 -11.89
CA VAL A 427 -31.47 4.72 -11.27
C VAL A 427 -32.63 3.82 -11.68
N LYS A 428 -32.30 2.58 -12.02
CA LYS A 428 -33.29 1.50 -12.15
C LYS A 428 -33.17 0.61 -10.92
N ALA A 429 -34.28 0.23 -10.32
CA ALA A 429 -34.27 -0.60 -9.13
C ALA A 429 -35.27 -1.75 -9.20
N TYR A 430 -34.99 -2.79 -8.45
CA TYR A 430 -35.92 -3.87 -8.14
C TYR A 430 -36.16 -3.89 -6.63
N ALA A 431 -37.42 -3.83 -6.24
CA ALA A 431 -37.87 -4.13 -4.89
C ALA A 431 -38.31 -5.61 -4.86
N ILE A 432 -37.58 -6.44 -4.12
CA ILE A 432 -37.76 -7.88 -4.10
C ILE A 432 -38.12 -8.32 -2.68
N ASP A 433 -39.34 -8.85 -2.52
CA ASP A 433 -39.81 -9.42 -1.26
C ASP A 433 -40.99 -10.36 -1.56
N ASP A 434 -41.10 -11.44 -0.85
CA ASP A 434 -42.28 -12.31 -0.99
C ASP A 434 -43.38 -11.98 0.02
N PHE A 435 -43.07 -11.06 0.96
CA PHE A 435 -43.97 -10.63 2.03
C PHE A 435 -44.58 -11.80 2.81
N SER A 436 -43.89 -12.95 2.83
CA SER A 436 -44.32 -14.07 3.61
C SER A 436 -44.24 -13.80 5.11
N ASP A 437 -45.07 -14.43 5.92
CA ASP A 437 -45.23 -14.18 7.37
C ASP A 437 -43.97 -14.36 8.21
N GLY A 438 -42.80 -14.48 7.58
CA GLY A 438 -41.52 -14.75 8.20
C GLY A 438 -40.69 -13.56 8.63
N CYS A 439 -41.10 -12.34 8.31
CA CYS A 439 -40.26 -11.14 8.50
C CYS A 439 -39.88 -10.89 9.96
N ILE A 440 -40.73 -11.24 10.94
CA ILE A 440 -40.39 -11.20 12.38
C ILE A 440 -40.97 -12.42 13.08
N ARG A 441 -40.11 -13.30 13.55
CA ARG A 441 -40.55 -14.50 14.29
C ARG A 441 -41.31 -14.11 15.55
N PRO A 442 -42.43 -14.77 15.89
CA PRO A 442 -43.23 -14.44 17.07
C PRO A 442 -42.48 -14.47 18.40
N LYS A 443 -41.30 -15.12 18.45
CA LYS A 443 -40.44 -15.18 19.64
C LYS A 443 -39.65 -13.90 19.91
N ASP A 444 -39.49 -13.07 18.89
CA ASP A 444 -38.62 -11.88 18.94
C ASP A 444 -39.44 -10.57 19.05
N ARG A 445 -40.77 -10.66 19.08
CA ARG A 445 -41.68 -9.51 19.15
C ARG A 445 -41.38 -8.50 20.24
N ASN A 446 -40.88 -8.94 21.41
CA ASN A 446 -40.59 -8.04 22.52
C ASN A 446 -39.38 -7.11 22.27
N LEU A 447 -38.48 -7.49 21.37
CA LEU A 447 -37.31 -6.67 21.01
C LEU A 447 -37.61 -5.73 19.82
N PHE A 448 -38.52 -6.11 18.95
CA PHE A 448 -38.79 -5.43 17.67
C PHE A 448 -40.21 -4.85 17.57
N ASP A 449 -40.98 -4.74 18.63
CA ASP A 449 -42.35 -4.19 18.63
C ASP A 449 -42.45 -2.84 17.90
N LYS A 450 -41.38 -2.02 17.94
CA LYS A 450 -41.28 -0.71 17.27
C LYS A 450 -41.29 -0.84 15.73
N TYR A 451 -40.80 -1.96 15.20
CA TYR A 451 -40.62 -2.16 13.75
C TYR A 451 -41.62 -3.15 13.16
N THR A 452 -42.55 -3.66 13.96
CA THR A 452 -43.55 -4.63 13.48
C THR A 452 -44.64 -3.91 12.70
N ILE A 453 -44.88 -4.37 11.49
CA ILE A 453 -45.92 -3.89 10.58
C ILE A 453 -46.92 -5.02 10.34
N ASP A 454 -48.22 -4.76 10.52
CA ASP A 454 -49.27 -5.77 10.35
C ASP A 454 -49.43 -6.24 8.90
N ASN A 455 -49.23 -5.33 7.96
CA ASN A 455 -49.28 -5.62 6.52
C ASN A 455 -48.16 -4.91 5.78
N PRO A 456 -46.96 -5.55 5.64
CA PRO A 456 -45.80 -4.90 5.04
C PRO A 456 -46.00 -4.47 3.59
N ILE A 457 -46.79 -5.18 2.80
CA ILE A 457 -47.03 -4.81 1.41
C ILE A 457 -47.90 -3.54 1.28
N ASP A 458 -48.93 -3.39 2.12
CA ASP A 458 -49.74 -2.18 2.15
C ASP A 458 -48.93 -0.98 2.63
N GLU A 459 -48.10 -1.16 3.62
CA GLU A 459 -47.17 -0.13 4.10
C GLU A 459 -46.13 0.24 3.03
N PHE A 460 -45.57 -0.74 2.32
CA PHE A 460 -44.69 -0.46 1.20
C PHE A 460 -45.36 0.41 0.12
N ILE A 461 -46.61 0.09 -0.21
CA ILE A 461 -47.37 0.88 -1.22
C ILE A 461 -47.59 2.31 -0.74
N GLN A 462 -47.98 2.51 0.52
CA GLN A 462 -48.19 3.86 1.10
C GLN A 462 -46.85 4.63 1.13
N ASN A 463 -45.76 3.99 1.50
CA ASN A 463 -44.45 4.61 1.47
C ASN A 463 -43.98 4.94 0.06
N ALA A 464 -44.30 4.09 -0.94
CA ALA A 464 -44.01 4.36 -2.33
C ALA A 464 -44.77 5.62 -2.83
N GLU A 465 -46.06 5.81 -2.47
CA GLU A 465 -46.81 7.00 -2.81
C GLU A 465 -46.17 8.28 -2.23
N LYS A 466 -45.54 8.19 -1.06
CA LYS A 466 -44.95 9.34 -0.37
C LYS A 466 -43.48 9.60 -0.77
N TRP A 467 -42.68 8.57 -0.93
CA TRP A 467 -41.20 8.66 -1.01
C TRP A 467 -40.63 8.26 -2.39
N PHE A 468 -41.45 7.80 -3.32
CA PHE A 468 -40.97 7.38 -4.63
C PHE A 468 -40.34 8.54 -5.41
N ASN A 469 -39.08 8.36 -5.80
CA ASN A 469 -38.38 9.32 -6.66
C ASN A 469 -38.77 9.10 -8.13
N THR A 470 -39.56 10.00 -8.70
CA THR A 470 -40.05 9.93 -10.10
C THR A 470 -38.93 10.00 -11.15
N ASN A 471 -37.70 10.38 -10.78
CA ASN A 471 -36.54 10.34 -11.68
C ASN A 471 -35.92 8.93 -11.79
N CYS A 472 -36.42 7.97 -11.01
CA CYS A 472 -35.99 6.58 -11.00
C CYS A 472 -37.09 5.67 -11.56
N ALA A 473 -36.72 4.44 -11.92
CA ALA A 473 -37.67 3.41 -12.33
C ALA A 473 -37.55 2.21 -11.38
N VAL A 474 -38.66 1.76 -10.81
CA VAL A 474 -38.67 0.60 -9.88
C VAL A 474 -39.56 -0.51 -10.43
N GLY A 475 -39.00 -1.72 -10.51
CA GLY A 475 -39.73 -2.97 -10.72
C GLY A 475 -40.06 -3.61 -9.37
N PHE A 476 -41.34 -3.85 -9.12
CA PHE A 476 -41.78 -4.49 -7.88
C PHE A 476 -41.99 -5.99 -8.09
N CYS A 477 -41.25 -6.83 -7.33
CA CYS A 477 -41.23 -8.27 -7.46
C CYS A 477 -41.70 -8.94 -6.15
N VAL A 478 -42.99 -9.27 -6.09
CA VAL A 478 -43.58 -10.02 -4.97
C VAL A 478 -43.36 -11.53 -5.19
N LYS A 479 -42.15 -12.00 -4.92
CA LYS A 479 -41.73 -13.40 -5.15
C LYS A 479 -40.56 -13.77 -4.26
N PRO A 480 -40.42 -15.06 -3.88
CA PRO A 480 -39.17 -15.56 -3.33
C PRO A 480 -37.98 -15.27 -4.24
N VAL A 481 -36.82 -15.05 -3.67
CA VAL A 481 -35.57 -14.68 -4.39
C VAL A 481 -35.29 -15.64 -5.55
N LEU A 482 -35.41 -16.95 -5.34
CA LEU A 482 -35.15 -17.99 -6.35
C LEU A 482 -36.09 -17.95 -7.58
N GLN A 483 -37.18 -17.19 -7.52
CA GLN A 483 -38.14 -17.06 -8.61
C GLN A 483 -38.03 -15.70 -9.34
N VAL A 484 -37.07 -14.85 -8.93
CA VAL A 484 -36.85 -13.54 -9.54
C VAL A 484 -36.06 -13.68 -10.82
N GLU A 485 -36.56 -13.14 -11.91
CA GLU A 485 -35.88 -13.07 -13.21
C GLU A 485 -35.61 -11.61 -13.56
N PHE A 486 -34.36 -11.31 -13.88
CA PHE A 486 -33.99 -9.97 -14.35
C PHE A 486 -33.92 -9.93 -15.88
N LYS A 487 -34.38 -8.84 -16.47
CA LYS A 487 -34.20 -8.62 -17.91
C LYS A 487 -32.73 -8.45 -18.25
N GLU A 488 -32.29 -9.01 -19.38
CA GLU A 488 -30.88 -8.95 -19.80
C GLU A 488 -30.31 -7.53 -19.85
N GLU A 489 -31.13 -6.56 -20.27
CA GLU A 489 -30.75 -5.13 -20.33
C GLU A 489 -30.79 -4.41 -18.98
N PHE A 490 -31.22 -5.08 -17.90
CA PHE A 490 -31.40 -4.49 -16.57
C PHE A 490 -30.89 -5.43 -15.46
N LYS A 491 -29.79 -6.12 -15.70
CA LYS A 491 -29.13 -6.92 -14.67
C LYS A 491 -28.59 -6.03 -13.56
N PRO A 492 -28.82 -6.36 -12.28
CA PRO A 492 -28.36 -5.54 -11.18
C PRO A 492 -26.83 -5.51 -11.12
N ASN A 493 -26.28 -4.30 -10.94
CA ASN A 493 -24.88 -4.05 -10.67
C ASN A 493 -24.60 -3.53 -9.24
N VAL A 494 -25.67 -3.35 -8.45
CA VAL A 494 -25.64 -3.16 -7.00
C VAL A 494 -26.75 -4.00 -6.40
N ILE A 495 -26.42 -4.88 -5.47
CA ILE A 495 -27.38 -5.75 -4.78
C ILE A 495 -27.23 -5.51 -3.29
N PHE A 496 -28.30 -5.17 -2.61
CA PHE A 496 -28.42 -5.20 -1.16
C PHE A 496 -29.24 -6.41 -0.77
N TYR A 497 -28.67 -7.28 0.05
CA TYR A 497 -29.27 -8.52 0.51
C TYR A 497 -29.55 -8.43 2.00
N ASP A 498 -30.83 -8.34 2.35
CA ASP A 498 -31.37 -8.31 3.70
C ASP A 498 -32.59 -9.25 3.76
N ALA A 499 -32.35 -10.53 3.45
CA ALA A 499 -33.40 -11.54 3.41
C ALA A 499 -33.07 -12.67 4.41
N GLN A 500 -33.33 -13.93 4.05
CA GLN A 500 -33.10 -15.08 4.90
C GLN A 500 -31.60 -15.25 5.25
N ASN A 501 -31.31 -15.33 6.54
CA ASN A 501 -29.96 -15.52 7.11
C ASN A 501 -29.78 -16.97 7.64
N ASP A 502 -30.28 -17.94 6.91
CA ASP A 502 -30.23 -19.38 7.21
C ASP A 502 -29.55 -20.18 6.09
N ASP A 503 -29.66 -21.50 6.12
CA ASP A 503 -29.03 -22.40 5.15
C ASP A 503 -29.45 -22.13 3.67
N ASN A 504 -30.53 -21.38 3.42
CA ASN A 504 -30.99 -21.02 2.08
C ASN A 504 -30.24 -19.78 1.54
N MET A 505 -29.48 -19.08 2.38
CA MET A 505 -28.79 -17.86 2.00
C MET A 505 -27.81 -18.08 0.85
N VAL A 506 -27.02 -19.16 0.88
CA VAL A 506 -26.05 -19.49 -0.17
C VAL A 506 -26.76 -19.71 -1.51
N GLU A 507 -27.87 -20.44 -1.54
CA GLU A 507 -28.64 -20.68 -2.76
C GLU A 507 -29.24 -19.39 -3.33
N ASN A 508 -29.75 -18.52 -2.46
CA ASN A 508 -30.25 -17.20 -2.85
C ASN A 508 -29.14 -16.32 -3.45
N LEU A 509 -27.96 -16.28 -2.82
CA LEU A 509 -26.82 -15.51 -3.33
C LEU A 509 -26.30 -16.05 -4.66
N GLU A 510 -26.28 -17.38 -4.85
CA GLU A 510 -25.93 -18.03 -6.13
C GLU A 510 -26.92 -17.66 -7.23
N HIS A 511 -28.22 -17.64 -6.93
CA HIS A 511 -29.25 -17.23 -7.87
C HIS A 511 -29.08 -15.76 -8.29
N LEU A 512 -28.85 -14.89 -7.33
CA LEU A 512 -28.59 -13.46 -7.58
C LEU A 512 -27.30 -13.28 -8.38
N HIS A 513 -26.23 -13.96 -8.04
CA HIS A 513 -24.97 -13.95 -8.78
C HIS A 513 -25.18 -14.33 -10.24
N LYS A 514 -25.85 -15.46 -10.51
CA LYS A 514 -26.13 -15.91 -11.87
C LYS A 514 -26.82 -14.84 -12.71
N ASN A 515 -27.69 -14.06 -12.09
CA ASN A 515 -28.54 -13.06 -12.74
C ASN A 515 -28.03 -11.62 -12.64
N ALA A 516 -26.98 -11.35 -11.87
CA ALA A 516 -26.32 -10.03 -11.79
C ALA A 516 -25.52 -9.70 -13.05
N ASP A 517 -25.06 -8.45 -13.17
CA ASP A 517 -24.18 -7.99 -14.24
C ASP A 517 -22.80 -8.69 -14.16
N LYS A 518 -21.96 -8.51 -15.17
CA LYS A 518 -20.61 -9.11 -15.27
C LYS A 518 -19.72 -8.74 -14.08
N SER A 519 -19.87 -7.54 -13.56
CA SER A 519 -19.23 -7.09 -12.34
C SER A 519 -20.23 -6.29 -11.53
N TYR A 520 -20.31 -6.56 -10.24
CA TYR A 520 -21.34 -5.96 -9.40
C TYR A 520 -20.87 -5.82 -7.94
N ILE A 521 -21.55 -4.96 -7.21
CA ILE A 521 -21.39 -4.76 -5.77
C ILE A 521 -22.48 -5.57 -5.07
N LEU A 522 -22.08 -6.44 -4.15
CA LEU A 522 -22.99 -7.12 -3.22
C LEU A 522 -22.79 -6.54 -1.83
N VAL A 523 -23.86 -6.15 -1.19
CA VAL A 523 -23.91 -5.72 0.20
C VAL A 523 -24.80 -6.68 0.95
N VAL A 524 -24.27 -7.38 1.93
CA VAL A 524 -25.02 -8.29 2.79
C VAL A 524 -25.20 -7.64 4.14
N ASP A 525 -26.43 -7.52 4.61
CA ASP A 525 -26.75 -6.97 5.93
C ASP A 525 -26.48 -7.98 7.04
N ASP A 526 -26.59 -7.54 8.29
CA ASP A 526 -26.47 -8.37 9.50
C ASP A 526 -25.09 -9.03 9.70
N ALA A 527 -24.00 -8.42 9.21
CA ALA A 527 -22.64 -8.98 9.28
C ALA A 527 -22.03 -9.06 10.69
N ASN A 528 -22.73 -8.64 11.73
CA ASN A 528 -22.35 -8.92 13.12
C ASN A 528 -22.62 -10.38 13.49
N PHE A 529 -23.52 -11.07 12.77
CA PHE A 529 -23.85 -12.48 13.04
C PHE A 529 -22.87 -13.40 12.31
N GLU A 530 -22.21 -14.27 13.05
CA GLU A 530 -21.23 -15.22 12.51
C GLU A 530 -21.82 -16.16 11.43
N GLY A 531 -23.11 -16.48 11.52
CA GLY A 531 -23.81 -17.26 10.50
C GLY A 531 -23.85 -16.57 9.15
N VAL A 532 -24.15 -15.25 9.13
CA VAL A 532 -24.19 -14.45 7.91
C VAL A 532 -22.81 -14.37 7.26
N ILE A 533 -21.77 -14.12 8.05
CA ILE A 533 -20.39 -14.14 7.55
C ILE A 533 -20.03 -15.50 6.95
N LYS A 534 -20.29 -16.58 7.69
CA LYS A 534 -20.00 -17.95 7.23
C LYS A 534 -20.66 -18.24 5.90
N TYR A 535 -21.95 -17.99 5.75
CA TYR A 535 -22.67 -18.27 4.51
C TYR A 535 -22.23 -17.35 3.36
N THR A 536 -21.89 -16.10 3.67
CA THR A 536 -21.33 -15.19 2.67
C THR A 536 -19.96 -15.68 2.19
N GLU A 537 -19.08 -16.11 3.07
CA GLU A 537 -17.75 -16.65 2.73
C GLU A 537 -17.87 -17.97 1.96
N GLU A 538 -18.82 -18.86 2.35
CA GLU A 538 -19.11 -20.08 1.60
C GLU A 538 -19.56 -19.78 0.16
N PHE A 539 -20.42 -18.79 -0.02
CA PHE A 539 -20.80 -18.31 -1.36
C PHE A 539 -19.61 -17.76 -2.14
N LEU A 540 -18.66 -17.07 -1.48
CA LEU A 540 -17.53 -16.41 -2.12
C LEU A 540 -16.36 -17.33 -2.45
N ASP A 541 -16.32 -18.57 -1.96
CA ASP A 541 -15.17 -19.49 -2.03
C ASP A 541 -14.66 -19.72 -3.46
N ASP A 542 -15.57 -19.80 -4.44
CA ASP A 542 -15.24 -20.01 -5.85
C ASP A 542 -15.40 -18.73 -6.72
N LYS A 543 -15.66 -17.57 -6.12
CA LYS A 543 -15.90 -16.32 -6.84
C LYS A 543 -14.65 -15.46 -6.95
N LYS A 544 -14.54 -14.71 -8.03
CA LYS A 544 -13.49 -13.72 -8.19
C LYS A 544 -13.85 -12.43 -7.45
N VAL A 545 -13.42 -12.35 -6.20
CA VAL A 545 -13.61 -11.18 -5.33
C VAL A 545 -12.50 -10.16 -5.60
N LEU A 546 -12.89 -8.93 -5.92
CA LEU A 546 -11.99 -7.80 -6.19
C LEU A 546 -11.77 -6.93 -4.98
N TYR A 547 -12.77 -6.85 -4.12
CA TYR A 547 -12.78 -6.11 -2.86
C TYR A 547 -13.73 -6.80 -1.91
N GLY A 548 -13.36 -6.90 -0.64
CA GLY A 548 -14.21 -7.40 0.43
C GLY A 548 -13.93 -6.65 1.72
N ARG A 549 -14.98 -6.18 2.40
CA ARG A 549 -14.88 -5.53 3.69
C ARG A 549 -16.08 -5.84 4.56
N VAL A 550 -15.82 -6.35 5.76
CA VAL A 550 -16.81 -6.47 6.83
C VAL A 550 -16.74 -5.20 7.67
N ILE A 551 -17.86 -4.53 7.86
CA ILE A 551 -18.02 -3.39 8.75
C ILE A 551 -18.92 -3.85 9.88
N ARG A 552 -18.36 -3.97 11.07
CA ARG A 552 -19.10 -4.36 12.28
C ARG A 552 -19.45 -3.14 13.13
N THR A 553 -20.46 -3.25 13.95
CA THR A 553 -20.81 -2.27 14.96
C THR A 553 -20.62 -2.87 16.35
N GLU A 554 -20.20 -2.06 17.31
CA GLU A 554 -20.04 -2.51 18.72
C GLU A 554 -21.40 -2.67 19.42
N THR A 555 -22.35 -1.83 19.06
CA THR A 555 -23.70 -1.85 19.63
C THR A 555 -24.68 -2.32 18.55
N PRO A 556 -25.19 -3.57 18.64
CA PRO A 556 -26.21 -4.05 17.71
C PRO A 556 -27.46 -3.14 17.74
N GLU A 557 -28.10 -3.00 16.58
CA GLU A 557 -29.34 -2.22 16.39
C GLU A 557 -29.19 -0.72 16.66
N ASP A 558 -27.97 -0.18 16.53
CA ASP A 558 -27.73 1.26 16.66
C ASP A 558 -28.18 2.00 15.38
N GLU A 559 -29.23 2.80 15.51
CA GLU A 559 -29.78 3.60 14.40
C GLU A 559 -28.80 4.69 13.89
N ASN A 560 -27.75 5.00 14.65
CA ASN A 560 -26.74 6.01 14.33
C ASN A 560 -25.42 5.41 13.82
N ASP A 561 -25.26 4.07 13.91
CA ASP A 561 -24.10 3.36 13.39
C ASP A 561 -24.52 2.38 12.29
N TRP A 562 -23.76 1.34 12.04
CA TRP A 562 -23.99 0.38 10.96
C TRP A 562 -25.01 -0.71 11.31
N TRP A 563 -25.98 -0.43 12.12
CA TRP A 563 -27.05 -1.33 12.59
C TRP A 563 -26.47 -2.63 13.18
N ASN A 564 -26.57 -3.74 12.46
CA ASN A 564 -25.95 -5.04 12.77
C ASN A 564 -24.73 -5.34 11.90
N GLY A 565 -24.13 -4.32 11.29
CA GLY A 565 -22.98 -4.45 10.40
C GLY A 565 -23.35 -4.88 9.00
N ILE A 566 -22.43 -4.64 8.05
CA ILE A 566 -22.58 -5.03 6.64
C ILE A 566 -21.33 -5.74 6.12
N TYR A 567 -21.50 -6.67 5.19
CA TYR A 567 -20.41 -7.23 4.41
C TYR A 567 -20.53 -6.75 2.96
N VAL A 568 -19.56 -5.93 2.53
CA VAL A 568 -19.55 -5.35 1.18
C VAL A 568 -18.51 -6.06 0.35
N VAL A 569 -18.88 -6.56 -0.82
CA VAL A 569 -17.97 -7.20 -1.76
C VAL A 569 -18.18 -6.70 -3.19
N VAL A 570 -17.11 -6.62 -3.96
CA VAL A 570 -17.14 -6.39 -5.40
C VAL A 570 -16.73 -7.69 -6.08
N ILE A 571 -17.61 -8.22 -6.93
CA ILE A 571 -17.45 -9.51 -7.57
C ILE A 571 -17.37 -9.34 -9.09
N GLU A 572 -16.47 -10.07 -9.71
CA GLU A 572 -16.36 -10.25 -11.16
C GLU A 572 -16.76 -11.69 -11.51
N LYS A 573 -17.62 -11.87 -12.54
CA LYS A 573 -18.01 -13.20 -13.08
C LYS A 573 -16.98 -13.73 -14.03
#